data_61339f21e5bf62ce53d30ad1ade4f056
#
_entry.id   61339f21e5bf62ce53d30ad1ade4f056
#
_cell.length_a   1.000
_cell.length_b   1.000
_cell.length_c   1.000
_cell.angle_alpha   90.00
_cell.angle_beta   90.00
_cell.angle_gamma   90.00
#
_symmetry.space_group_name_H-M   'P 1'
#
loop_
_entity.id
_entity.type
_entity.pdbx_description
1 polymer ?
#
loop_
_entity_poly.entity_id
_entity_poly.type
_entity_poly.pdbx_seq_one_letter_code
_entity_poly.pdbx_strand_id
1 'polypeptide(L)'
;MRDVTPTITTFSTPFNRFAPFGYRRFVAVGNRATAIRLHDNRILLLNPIQLEDAVRDKLNQLGGVHLIASDLGHHMYVKDYVDAWPEAKTIGVPGLNSKRKDVNWSYIYKDWRTSPEDQFDFAQDFETVLFEGFITYCVAWYHKPTKTLIQSDLMMNLPCTEQYHPSSSDQGPLSREFAKRAHPRSIWAKRLVYYIATVDYTLMRRDAKKVAEWQMDRIIPCHGDVLESGGNEAWSSVYEWFLKGTAKPSVMKRLTNPIMKVARRVFLM
;
A
#
# COMPACT_ATOMS: atom_id res chain seq x y z
N MET A 1 1.99 -16.11 7.37
CA MET A 1 2.83 -15.18 8.18
C MET A 1 4.29 -15.41 7.86
N ARG A 2 5.08 -14.32 7.80
CA ARG A 2 6.51 -14.40 7.48
C ARG A 2 7.27 -13.26 8.16
N ASP A 3 8.34 -13.58 8.87
CA ASP A 3 9.30 -12.58 9.37
C ASP A 3 10.26 -12.25 8.20
N VAL A 4 10.13 -11.03 7.65
CA VAL A 4 10.93 -10.54 6.51
C VAL A 4 12.27 -10.03 6.98
N THR A 5 12.30 -9.38 8.14
CA THR A 5 13.50 -8.97 8.86
C THR A 5 13.26 -9.17 10.36
N PRO A 6 14.28 -9.01 11.22
CA PRO A 6 14.07 -9.08 12.69
C PRO A 6 13.03 -8.09 13.23
N THR A 7 12.75 -7.02 12.50
CA THR A 7 11.80 -5.96 12.90
C THR A 7 10.53 -5.91 12.07
N ILE A 8 10.43 -6.67 10.96
CA ILE A 8 9.27 -6.62 10.04
C ILE A 8 8.67 -8.01 9.88
N THR A 9 7.40 -8.15 10.28
CA THR A 9 6.57 -9.35 10.09
C THR A 9 5.41 -9.04 9.15
N THR A 10 5.17 -9.90 8.16
CA THR A 10 4.06 -9.80 7.21
C THR A 10 2.99 -10.85 7.47
N PHE A 11 1.75 -10.44 7.27
CA PHE A 11 0.55 -11.28 7.36
C PHE A 11 -0.14 -11.27 6.02
N SER A 12 -0.08 -12.37 5.28
CA SER A 12 -0.60 -12.48 3.92
C SER A 12 -1.89 -13.29 3.89
N THR A 13 -2.85 -12.87 3.07
CA THR A 13 -4.14 -13.53 2.88
C THR A 13 -4.58 -13.47 1.43
N PRO A 14 -5.36 -14.45 0.93
CA PRO A 14 -6.02 -14.33 -0.35
C PRO A 14 -6.93 -13.11 -0.42
N PHE A 15 -6.97 -12.45 -1.57
CA PHE A 15 -7.84 -11.32 -1.81
C PHE A 15 -8.46 -11.39 -3.20
N ASN A 16 -9.78 -11.59 -3.22
CA ASN A 16 -10.55 -11.88 -4.42
C ASN A 16 -11.47 -10.73 -4.85
N ARG A 17 -11.32 -9.53 -4.27
CA ARG A 17 -12.19 -8.38 -4.56
C ARG A 17 -11.73 -7.53 -5.73
N PHE A 18 -10.45 -7.63 -6.09
CA PHE A 18 -9.93 -6.91 -7.24
C PHE A 18 -10.18 -7.69 -8.50
N ALA A 19 -11.22 -7.31 -9.23
CA ALA A 19 -11.48 -7.85 -10.56
C ALA A 19 -11.98 -6.73 -11.46
N PRO A 20 -11.42 -6.57 -12.67
CA PRO A 20 -11.99 -5.68 -13.66
C PRO A 20 -13.44 -6.04 -13.91
N PHE A 21 -14.33 -5.04 -13.95
CA PHE A 21 -15.75 -5.20 -14.22
C PHE A 21 -16.58 -6.03 -13.22
N GLY A 22 -16.14 -6.12 -11.95
CA GLY A 22 -16.89 -6.81 -10.90
C GLY A 22 -16.83 -8.35 -10.93
N TYR A 23 -15.98 -8.93 -11.75
CA TYR A 23 -15.75 -10.38 -11.80
C TYR A 23 -14.85 -10.83 -10.63
N ARG A 24 -15.45 -11.04 -9.47
CA ARG A 24 -14.78 -11.24 -8.17
C ARG A 24 -13.86 -12.47 -8.05
N ARG A 25 -13.84 -13.37 -9.02
CA ARG A 25 -13.11 -14.66 -8.92
C ARG A 25 -11.99 -14.84 -9.93
N PHE A 26 -11.72 -13.86 -10.79
CA PHE A 26 -10.84 -14.11 -11.93
C PHE A 26 -9.43 -13.55 -11.83
N VAL A 27 -9.16 -12.63 -10.90
CA VAL A 27 -7.83 -12.04 -10.73
C VAL A 27 -7.38 -12.10 -9.27
N ALA A 28 -6.48 -13.03 -8.98
CA ALA A 28 -5.83 -13.14 -7.69
C ALA A 28 -4.73 -12.07 -7.55
N VAL A 29 -4.85 -11.21 -6.55
CA VAL A 29 -3.85 -10.17 -6.25
C VAL A 29 -3.30 -10.27 -4.83
N GLY A 30 -3.99 -11.03 -3.97
CA GLY A 30 -3.64 -11.17 -2.56
C GLY A 30 -3.84 -9.88 -1.77
N ASN A 31 -3.64 -9.95 -0.46
CA ASN A 31 -3.60 -8.81 0.44
C ASN A 31 -2.57 -9.04 1.56
N ARG A 32 -2.04 -7.97 2.14
CA ARG A 32 -1.01 -8.07 3.17
C ARG A 32 -1.11 -6.95 4.19
N ALA A 33 -1.08 -7.32 5.48
CA ALA A 33 -0.72 -6.41 6.55
C ALA A 33 0.76 -6.55 6.89
N THR A 34 1.38 -5.48 7.34
CA THR A 34 2.78 -5.48 7.75
C THR A 34 2.91 -4.87 9.14
N ALA A 35 3.44 -5.64 10.10
CA ALA A 35 3.79 -5.17 11.45
C ALA A 35 5.27 -4.85 11.52
N ILE A 36 5.60 -3.68 12.05
CA ILE A 36 6.96 -3.19 12.19
C ILE A 36 7.21 -2.86 13.66
N ARG A 37 8.28 -3.43 14.21
CA ARG A 37 8.79 -3.06 15.52
C ARG A 37 9.63 -1.80 15.39
N LEU A 38 9.19 -0.74 16.06
CA LEU A 38 9.90 0.54 16.13
C LEU A 38 11.08 0.45 17.11
N HIS A 39 11.94 1.46 17.08
CA HIS A 39 13.11 1.56 17.96
C HIS A 39 12.80 1.48 19.46
N ASP A 40 11.61 1.93 19.86
CA ASP A 40 11.10 1.94 21.24
C ASP A 40 10.26 0.69 21.58
N ASN A 41 10.30 -0.34 20.74
CA ASN A 41 9.56 -1.60 20.82
C ASN A 41 8.05 -1.50 20.56
N ARG A 42 7.47 -0.35 20.29
CA ARG A 42 6.10 -0.25 19.82
C ARG A 42 5.93 -0.96 18.48
N ILE A 43 4.73 -1.47 18.23
CA ILE A 43 4.38 -2.09 16.95
C ILE A 43 3.51 -1.13 16.13
N LEU A 44 3.99 -0.76 14.95
CA LEU A 44 3.21 -0.10 13.90
C LEU A 44 2.67 -1.16 12.95
N LEU A 45 1.35 -1.21 12.79
CA LEU A 45 0.67 -2.09 11.83
C LEU A 45 0.18 -1.28 10.64
N LEU A 46 0.62 -1.66 9.44
CA LEU A 46 0.21 -1.06 8.17
C LEU A 46 -0.78 -1.96 7.45
N ASN A 47 -1.86 -1.36 6.90
CA ASN A 47 -2.84 -2.01 6.02
C ASN A 47 -3.48 -3.27 6.65
N PRO A 48 -4.27 -3.13 7.71
CA PRO A 48 -4.89 -4.25 8.41
C PRO A 48 -5.67 -5.19 7.49
N ILE A 49 -5.44 -6.51 7.63
CA ILE A 49 -6.25 -7.58 7.02
C ILE A 49 -7.25 -8.10 8.06
N GLN A 50 -8.10 -9.06 7.69
CA GLN A 50 -9.01 -9.69 8.64
C GLN A 50 -8.25 -10.20 9.87
N LEU A 51 -8.73 -9.84 11.07
CA LEU A 51 -8.10 -10.21 12.34
C LEU A 51 -8.53 -11.63 12.74
N GLU A 52 -7.78 -12.61 12.26
CA GLU A 52 -7.91 -14.01 12.66
C GLU A 52 -7.11 -14.27 13.94
N ASP A 53 -7.47 -15.33 14.70
CA ASP A 53 -6.81 -15.67 15.97
C ASP A 53 -5.29 -15.82 15.80
N ALA A 54 -4.85 -16.50 14.76
CA ALA A 54 -3.42 -16.67 14.49
C ALA A 54 -2.67 -15.33 14.26
N VAL A 55 -3.34 -14.33 13.66
CA VAL A 55 -2.80 -12.98 13.46
C VAL A 55 -2.75 -12.25 14.81
N ARG A 56 -3.83 -12.34 15.59
CA ARG A 56 -3.93 -11.76 16.93
C ARG A 56 -2.86 -12.32 17.87
N ASP A 57 -2.69 -13.63 17.91
CA ASP A 57 -1.71 -14.30 18.75
C ASP A 57 -0.27 -13.89 18.40
N LYS A 58 0.06 -13.84 17.12
CA LYS A 58 1.39 -13.36 16.69
C LYS A 58 1.61 -11.90 17.06
N LEU A 59 0.61 -11.02 16.88
CA LEU A 59 0.73 -9.61 17.26
C LEU A 59 0.87 -9.45 18.79
N ASN A 60 0.18 -10.23 19.58
CA ASN A 60 0.35 -10.26 21.05
C ASN A 60 1.76 -10.72 21.44
N GLN A 61 2.31 -11.75 20.77
CA GLN A 61 3.70 -12.18 20.98
C GLN A 61 4.73 -11.09 20.62
N LEU A 62 4.39 -10.21 19.66
CA LEU A 62 5.21 -9.06 19.29
C LEU A 62 5.11 -7.90 20.30
N GLY A 63 4.15 -7.92 21.25
CA GLY A 63 3.93 -6.90 22.26
C GLY A 63 2.61 -6.13 22.10
N GLY A 64 1.72 -6.56 21.22
CA GLY A 64 0.47 -5.88 20.89
C GLY A 64 0.64 -4.78 19.85
N VAL A 65 -0.46 -4.22 19.37
CA VAL A 65 -0.45 -3.13 18.36
C VAL A 65 -0.55 -1.78 19.06
N HIS A 66 0.34 -0.85 18.71
CA HIS A 66 0.42 0.50 19.30
C HIS A 66 0.03 1.60 18.32
N LEU A 67 0.27 1.36 17.04
CA LEU A 67 -0.07 2.27 15.96
C LEU A 67 -0.71 1.48 14.80
N ILE A 68 -1.77 1.99 14.22
CA ILE A 68 -2.49 1.39 13.10
C ILE A 68 -2.58 2.42 11.98
N ALA A 69 -2.02 2.12 10.81
CA ALA A 69 -2.09 3.01 9.66
C ALA A 69 -2.77 2.36 8.47
N SER A 70 -3.59 3.15 7.76
CA SER A 70 -4.35 2.68 6.61
C SER A 70 -4.62 3.79 5.59
N ASP A 71 -4.94 3.39 4.36
CA ASP A 71 -5.40 4.26 3.28
C ASP A 71 -6.86 3.98 2.87
N LEU A 72 -7.37 4.68 1.84
CA LEU A 72 -8.76 4.52 1.38
C LEU A 72 -9.04 3.14 0.75
N GLY A 73 -8.04 2.39 0.35
CA GLY A 73 -8.17 1.04 -0.19
C GLY A 73 -8.19 -0.05 0.89
N HIS A 74 -7.53 0.18 2.02
CA HIS A 74 -7.17 -0.86 3.00
C HIS A 74 -7.75 -0.65 4.41
N HIS A 75 -8.82 0.15 4.54
CA HIS A 75 -9.38 0.57 5.84
C HIS A 75 -10.41 -0.39 6.45
N MET A 76 -10.80 -1.45 5.77
CA MET A 76 -11.99 -2.24 6.15
C MET A 76 -11.89 -2.86 7.54
N TYR A 77 -10.74 -3.37 7.90
CA TYR A 77 -10.50 -4.09 9.15
C TYR A 77 -9.89 -3.25 10.28
N VAL A 78 -9.70 -1.95 10.07
CA VAL A 78 -9.09 -1.07 11.11
C VAL A 78 -9.86 -1.14 12.42
N LYS A 79 -11.20 -1.21 12.39
CA LYS A 79 -12.04 -1.25 13.59
C LYS A 79 -11.78 -2.49 14.44
N ASP A 80 -11.59 -3.65 13.82
CA ASP A 80 -11.33 -4.92 14.52
C ASP A 80 -10.04 -4.84 15.35
N TYR A 81 -9.04 -4.13 14.82
CA TYR A 81 -7.76 -3.91 15.51
C TYR A 81 -7.87 -2.85 16.61
N VAL A 82 -8.65 -1.78 16.39
CA VAL A 82 -8.93 -0.78 17.44
C VAL A 82 -9.69 -1.41 18.59
N ASP A 83 -10.63 -2.33 18.32
CA ASP A 83 -11.36 -3.03 19.36
C ASP A 83 -10.48 -4.02 20.14
N ALA A 84 -9.51 -4.64 19.46
CA ALA A 84 -8.57 -5.56 20.09
C ALA A 84 -7.46 -4.84 20.89
N TRP A 85 -7.06 -3.65 20.45
CA TRP A 85 -6.02 -2.81 21.09
C TRP A 85 -6.53 -1.36 21.20
N PRO A 86 -7.40 -1.06 22.18
CA PRO A 86 -8.09 0.25 22.30
C PRO A 86 -7.16 1.45 22.50
N GLU A 87 -5.96 1.22 23.03
CA GLU A 87 -4.95 2.28 23.24
C GLU A 87 -4.15 2.61 21.96
N ALA A 88 -4.30 1.80 20.90
CA ALA A 88 -3.59 2.01 19.65
C ALA A 88 -4.00 3.33 19.01
N LYS A 89 -3.00 4.12 18.58
CA LYS A 89 -3.24 5.34 17.82
C LYS A 89 -3.46 5.03 16.35
N THR A 90 -4.42 5.70 15.75
CA THR A 90 -4.83 5.48 14.36
C THR A 90 -4.33 6.58 13.45
N ILE A 91 -3.75 6.19 12.32
CA ILE A 91 -3.21 7.08 11.29
C ILE A 91 -3.97 6.83 10.00
N GLY A 92 -4.57 7.85 9.43
CA GLY A 92 -5.35 7.75 8.22
C GLY A 92 -5.02 8.81 7.19
N VAL A 93 -5.51 8.61 5.97
CA VAL A 93 -5.37 9.52 4.85
C VAL A 93 -6.62 10.39 4.70
N PRO A 94 -6.56 11.50 3.90
CA PRO A 94 -7.72 12.36 3.69
C PRO A 94 -8.99 11.59 3.29
N GLY A 95 -10.10 11.91 3.96
CA GLY A 95 -11.41 11.28 3.72
C GLY A 95 -11.74 10.09 4.61
N LEU A 96 -10.76 9.43 5.24
CA LEU A 96 -11.06 8.29 6.13
C LEU A 96 -11.88 8.69 7.36
N ASN A 97 -11.64 9.87 7.93
CA ASN A 97 -12.44 10.38 9.05
C ASN A 97 -13.93 10.57 8.72
N SER A 98 -14.24 10.85 7.46
CA SER A 98 -15.63 10.97 7.01
C SER A 98 -16.23 9.61 6.67
N LYS A 99 -15.42 8.70 6.09
CA LYS A 99 -15.84 7.38 5.62
C LYS A 99 -15.95 6.35 6.75
N ARG A 100 -15.06 6.42 7.74
CA ARG A 100 -14.98 5.49 8.88
C ARG A 100 -15.20 6.26 10.19
N LYS A 101 -16.45 6.69 10.38
CA LYS A 101 -16.89 7.38 11.60
C LYS A 101 -16.91 6.48 12.84
N ASP A 102 -16.82 5.18 12.62
CA ASP A 102 -16.70 4.13 13.63
C ASP A 102 -15.28 4.00 14.21
N VAL A 103 -14.31 4.73 13.65
CA VAL A 103 -12.90 4.77 14.07
C VAL A 103 -12.56 6.18 14.56
N ASN A 104 -12.00 6.27 15.77
CA ASN A 104 -11.44 7.51 16.28
C ASN A 104 -10.02 7.70 15.73
N TRP A 105 -9.87 8.56 14.71
CA TRP A 105 -8.60 8.82 14.05
C TRP A 105 -7.73 9.76 14.87
N SER A 106 -6.60 9.29 15.37
CA SER A 106 -5.62 10.08 16.12
C SER A 106 -4.84 11.04 15.23
N TYR A 107 -4.66 10.68 13.95
CA TYR A 107 -4.02 11.50 12.95
C TYR A 107 -4.64 11.27 11.57
N ILE A 108 -4.88 12.35 10.83
CA ILE A 108 -5.23 12.31 9.41
C ILE A 108 -4.23 13.19 8.65
N TYR A 109 -3.57 12.64 7.65
CA TYR A 109 -2.76 13.43 6.73
C TYR A 109 -3.59 14.59 6.18
N LYS A 110 -3.05 15.79 6.19
CA LYS A 110 -3.71 16.96 5.59
C LYS A 110 -3.23 17.17 4.16
N ASP A 111 -1.94 17.09 3.96
CA ASP A 111 -1.27 17.21 2.68
C ASP A 111 0.14 16.57 2.76
N TRP A 112 0.93 16.69 1.69
CA TRP A 112 2.28 16.15 1.60
C TRP A 112 3.30 16.76 2.59
N ARG A 113 2.97 17.88 3.24
CA ARG A 113 3.84 18.58 4.20
C ARG A 113 3.64 18.09 5.63
N THR A 114 2.58 17.32 5.85
CA THR A 114 2.29 16.79 7.18
C THR A 114 2.67 15.32 7.24
N SER A 115 3.28 14.91 8.34
CA SER A 115 3.65 13.52 8.57
C SER A 115 3.38 13.12 10.02
N PRO A 116 3.08 11.86 10.30
CA PRO A 116 2.83 11.37 11.65
C PRO A 116 4.10 11.06 12.42
N GLU A 117 5.27 11.05 11.79
CA GLU A 117 6.52 10.58 12.37
C GLU A 117 6.93 11.36 13.62
N ASP A 118 6.84 12.69 13.55
CA ASP A 118 7.18 13.56 14.68
C ASP A 118 6.10 13.52 15.77
N GLN A 119 4.81 13.45 15.37
CA GLN A 119 3.70 13.42 16.32
C GLN A 119 3.71 12.15 17.18
N PHE A 120 4.15 11.02 16.63
CA PHE A 120 4.16 9.74 17.32
C PHE A 120 5.56 9.21 17.61
N ASP A 121 6.58 10.05 17.48
CA ASP A 121 7.98 9.76 17.83
C ASP A 121 8.51 8.47 17.19
N PHE A 122 8.45 8.40 15.85
CA PHE A 122 9.07 7.33 15.06
C PHE A 122 9.83 7.85 13.83
N ALA A 123 10.22 9.12 13.85
CA ALA A 123 10.96 9.74 12.74
C ALA A 123 12.34 9.10 12.49
N GLN A 124 12.93 8.45 13.49
CA GLN A 124 14.17 7.71 13.27
C GLN A 124 13.96 6.37 12.53
N ASP A 125 12.77 5.77 12.63
CA ASP A 125 12.42 4.53 11.94
C ASP A 125 11.93 4.78 10.53
N PHE A 126 11.09 5.81 10.33
CA PHE A 126 10.41 6.04 9.08
C PHE A 126 10.61 7.44 8.48
N GLU A 127 10.49 7.50 7.17
CA GLU A 127 10.12 8.66 6.40
C GLU A 127 8.90 8.30 5.55
N THR A 128 7.88 9.17 5.48
CA THR A 128 6.65 8.88 4.73
C THR A 128 6.36 9.93 3.66
N VAL A 129 5.69 9.51 2.60
CA VAL A 129 5.18 10.39 1.55
C VAL A 129 3.74 10.03 1.23
N LEU A 130 2.83 10.97 1.47
CA LEU A 130 1.44 10.87 1.02
C LEU A 130 1.36 11.15 -0.49
N PHE A 131 0.84 10.20 -1.24
CA PHE A 131 0.56 10.34 -2.68
C PHE A 131 -0.81 10.99 -2.91
N GLU A 132 -0.85 12.32 -2.84
CA GLU A 132 -2.09 13.08 -3.03
C GLU A 132 -2.65 12.95 -4.45
N GLY A 133 -1.78 12.69 -5.43
CA GLY A 133 -2.17 12.47 -6.83
C GLY A 133 -2.70 11.06 -7.12
N PHE A 134 -2.56 10.11 -6.19
CA PHE A 134 -3.00 8.72 -6.34
C PHE A 134 -4.47 8.54 -5.95
N ILE A 135 -5.21 7.68 -6.64
CA ILE A 135 -6.67 7.57 -6.51
C ILE A 135 -7.15 7.23 -5.09
N THR A 136 -6.41 6.45 -4.33
CA THR A 136 -6.74 6.01 -2.96
C THR A 136 -5.95 6.73 -1.87
N TYR A 137 -5.22 7.81 -2.18
CA TYR A 137 -4.36 8.49 -1.22
C TYR A 137 -3.39 7.54 -0.50
N CYS A 138 -2.67 6.72 -1.24
CA CYS A 138 -1.68 5.81 -0.65
C CYS A 138 -0.52 6.55 -0.01
N VAL A 139 0.05 5.93 1.03
CA VAL A 139 1.28 6.42 1.67
C VAL A 139 2.43 5.46 1.34
N ALA A 140 3.54 6.02 0.93
CA ALA A 140 4.82 5.33 0.87
C ALA A 140 5.51 5.42 2.24
N TRP A 141 5.80 4.28 2.87
CA TRP A 141 6.42 4.15 4.18
C TRP A 141 7.84 3.62 4.00
N TYR A 142 8.86 4.45 4.16
CA TYR A 142 10.25 4.03 4.06
C TYR A 142 10.83 3.73 5.44
N HIS A 143 11.02 2.45 5.73
CA HIS A 143 11.69 2.00 6.95
C HIS A 143 13.20 2.12 6.78
N LYS A 144 13.79 3.16 7.38
CA LYS A 144 15.19 3.55 7.22
C LYS A 144 16.17 2.46 7.66
N PRO A 145 16.00 1.80 8.84
CA PRO A 145 16.96 0.82 9.33
C PRO A 145 17.15 -0.38 8.39
N THR A 146 16.10 -0.80 7.67
CA THR A 146 16.16 -1.96 6.76
C THR A 146 16.11 -1.58 5.29
N LYS A 147 16.14 -0.28 4.96
CA LYS A 147 16.02 0.26 3.60
C LYS A 147 14.85 -0.34 2.82
N THR A 148 13.72 -0.46 3.50
CA THR A 148 12.53 -1.14 2.98
C THR A 148 11.40 -0.14 2.75
N LEU A 149 10.91 -0.07 1.51
CA LEU A 149 9.66 0.60 1.19
C LEU A 149 8.49 -0.34 1.47
N ILE A 150 7.53 0.10 2.29
CA ILE A 150 6.27 -0.58 2.53
C ILE A 150 5.16 0.29 1.93
N GLN A 151 4.27 -0.29 1.14
CA GLN A 151 3.23 0.46 0.47
C GLN A 151 2.03 -0.44 0.12
N SER A 152 0.87 0.15 -0.11
CA SER A 152 -0.35 -0.57 -0.47
C SER A 152 -0.47 -0.76 -1.99
N ASP A 153 -1.02 0.23 -2.69
CA ASP A 153 -1.41 0.13 -4.12
C ASP A 153 -0.46 0.85 -5.08
N LEU A 154 0.59 1.50 -4.57
CA LEU A 154 1.51 2.28 -5.42
C LEU A 154 2.22 1.41 -6.46
N MET A 155 2.44 0.12 -6.13
CA MET A 155 3.04 -0.85 -7.04
C MET A 155 2.64 -2.26 -6.64
N MET A 156 2.24 -3.08 -7.60
CA MET A 156 2.04 -4.52 -7.42
C MET A 156 3.29 -5.30 -7.84
N ASN A 157 3.54 -6.43 -7.19
CA ASN A 157 4.61 -7.35 -7.58
C ASN A 157 4.06 -8.78 -7.71
N LEU A 158 3.24 -9.01 -8.75
CA LEU A 158 2.66 -10.31 -9.02
C LEU A 158 3.69 -11.25 -9.73
N PRO A 159 3.52 -12.57 -9.61
CA PRO A 159 2.44 -13.30 -8.95
C PRO A 159 2.45 -13.17 -7.43
N CYS A 160 1.31 -13.48 -6.80
CA CYS A 160 1.12 -13.38 -5.36
C CYS A 160 1.27 -14.75 -4.67
N THR A 161 2.45 -15.38 -4.84
CA THR A 161 2.71 -16.75 -4.36
C THR A 161 2.77 -16.84 -2.83
N GLU A 162 3.13 -15.76 -2.16
CA GLU A 162 3.11 -15.67 -0.69
C GLU A 162 1.69 -15.54 -0.10
N GLN A 163 0.70 -15.21 -0.92
CA GLN A 163 -0.66 -14.87 -0.51
C GLN A 163 -1.69 -15.94 -0.86
N TYR A 164 -1.30 -16.92 -1.70
CA TYR A 164 -2.14 -18.04 -2.11
C TYR A 164 -1.40 -19.35 -1.97
N HIS A 165 -2.14 -20.38 -1.55
CA HIS A 165 -1.60 -21.72 -1.58
C HIS A 165 -1.39 -22.17 -3.05
N PRO A 166 -0.30 -22.89 -3.38
CA PRO A 166 0.00 -23.30 -4.76
C PRO A 166 -1.13 -24.08 -5.46
N SER A 167 -1.95 -24.81 -4.68
CA SER A 167 -3.12 -25.54 -5.19
C SER A 167 -4.41 -24.73 -5.24
N SER A 168 -4.36 -23.41 -4.96
CA SER A 168 -5.57 -22.57 -5.00
C SER A 168 -6.11 -22.45 -6.43
N SER A 169 -7.41 -22.72 -6.59
CA SER A 169 -8.13 -22.51 -7.84
C SER A 169 -8.26 -21.03 -8.24
N ASP A 170 -7.97 -20.11 -7.33
CA ASP A 170 -8.04 -18.67 -7.57
C ASP A 170 -6.96 -18.15 -8.53
N GLN A 171 -5.88 -18.96 -8.73
CA GLN A 171 -4.82 -18.67 -9.69
C GLN A 171 -5.11 -19.23 -11.09
N GLY A 172 -6.33 -19.02 -11.59
CA GLY A 172 -6.76 -19.44 -12.92
C GLY A 172 -6.01 -18.72 -14.07
N PRO A 173 -6.35 -19.06 -15.34
CA PRO A 173 -5.65 -18.51 -16.52
C PRO A 173 -5.65 -16.97 -16.56
N LEU A 174 -6.74 -16.31 -16.17
CA LEU A 174 -6.82 -14.85 -16.14
C LEU A 174 -5.92 -14.24 -15.08
N SER A 175 -5.81 -14.86 -13.90
CA SER A 175 -4.87 -14.43 -12.85
C SER A 175 -3.43 -14.51 -13.33
N ARG A 176 -3.06 -15.63 -13.99
CA ARG A 176 -1.72 -15.80 -14.57
C ARG A 176 -1.42 -14.77 -15.65
N GLU A 177 -2.39 -14.48 -16.51
CA GLU A 177 -2.22 -13.49 -17.57
C GLU A 177 -2.13 -12.06 -17.01
N PHE A 178 -2.88 -11.75 -15.97
CA PHE A 178 -2.77 -10.47 -15.25
C PHE A 178 -1.43 -10.34 -14.52
N ALA A 179 -0.97 -11.41 -13.89
CA ALA A 179 0.33 -11.45 -13.19
C ALA A 179 1.51 -11.12 -14.10
N LYS A 180 1.48 -11.58 -15.36
CA LYS A 180 2.50 -11.20 -16.37
C LYS A 180 2.55 -9.69 -16.66
N ARG A 181 1.52 -8.94 -16.28
CA ARG A 181 1.38 -7.52 -16.54
C ARG A 181 1.56 -6.65 -15.29
N ALA A 182 1.17 -7.14 -14.13
CA ALA A 182 1.15 -6.39 -12.88
C ALA A 182 2.41 -6.66 -12.03
N HIS A 183 3.59 -6.45 -12.61
CA HIS A 183 4.87 -6.54 -11.92
C HIS A 183 5.81 -5.39 -12.37
N PRO A 184 6.82 -5.00 -11.57
CA PRO A 184 7.60 -3.77 -11.79
C PRO A 184 8.31 -3.66 -13.14
N ARG A 185 8.69 -4.80 -13.75
CA ARG A 185 9.38 -4.83 -15.05
C ARG A 185 8.44 -4.71 -16.26
N SER A 186 7.12 -4.65 -16.02
CA SER A 186 6.13 -4.61 -17.09
C SER A 186 5.81 -3.18 -17.53
N ILE A 187 5.69 -2.96 -18.83
CA ILE A 187 5.15 -1.71 -19.37
C ILE A 187 3.70 -1.47 -18.93
N TRP A 188 2.95 -2.54 -18.61
CA TRP A 188 1.58 -2.43 -18.14
C TRP A 188 1.50 -1.89 -16.71
N ALA A 189 2.48 -2.18 -15.84
CA ALA A 189 2.55 -1.57 -14.51
C ALA A 189 2.70 -0.03 -14.63
N LYS A 190 3.56 0.46 -15.52
CA LYS A 190 3.67 1.91 -15.83
C LYS A 190 2.34 2.49 -16.31
N ARG A 191 1.65 1.78 -17.24
CA ARG A 191 0.35 2.22 -17.78
C ARG A 191 -0.73 2.24 -16.71
N LEU A 192 -0.78 1.22 -15.86
CA LEU A 192 -1.75 1.13 -14.76
C LEU A 192 -1.60 2.34 -13.83
N VAL A 193 -0.39 2.58 -13.33
CA VAL A 193 -0.13 3.72 -12.44
C VAL A 193 -0.38 5.04 -13.15
N TYR A 194 0.13 5.21 -14.38
CA TYR A 194 0.05 6.49 -15.08
C TYR A 194 -1.37 6.84 -15.54
N TYR A 195 -2.13 5.90 -16.08
CA TYR A 195 -3.44 6.21 -16.68
C TYR A 195 -4.63 5.88 -15.76
N ILE A 196 -4.51 4.87 -14.89
CA ILE A 196 -5.63 4.35 -14.11
C ILE A 196 -5.57 4.83 -12.65
N ALA A 197 -4.39 4.78 -12.01
CA ALA A 197 -4.27 5.13 -10.60
C ALA A 197 -4.03 6.64 -10.37
N THR A 198 -3.70 7.41 -11.41
CA THR A 198 -3.36 8.83 -11.31
C THR A 198 -4.56 9.74 -11.50
N VAL A 199 -4.82 10.59 -10.51
CA VAL A 199 -5.83 11.65 -10.54
C VAL A 199 -5.18 13.02 -10.82
N ASP A 200 -4.01 13.27 -10.23
CA ASP A 200 -3.22 14.48 -10.46
C ASP A 200 -1.76 14.13 -10.80
N TYR A 201 -1.36 14.47 -12.02
CA TYR A 201 -0.03 14.13 -12.54
C TYR A 201 1.10 14.96 -11.95
N THR A 202 0.80 16.20 -11.56
CA THR A 202 1.79 17.11 -10.96
C THR A 202 2.15 16.64 -9.57
N LEU A 203 1.13 16.30 -8.78
CA LEU A 203 1.30 15.75 -7.43
C LEU A 203 1.99 14.38 -7.49
N MET A 204 1.53 13.48 -8.36
CA MET A 204 2.18 12.17 -8.56
C MET A 204 3.67 12.29 -8.92
N ARG A 205 4.02 13.26 -9.79
CA ARG A 205 5.42 13.49 -10.17
C ARG A 205 6.26 13.97 -9.00
N ARG A 206 5.72 14.90 -8.20
CA ARG A 206 6.37 15.42 -6.99
C ARG A 206 6.67 14.25 -6.03
N ASP A 207 5.64 13.48 -5.70
CA ASP A 207 5.70 12.42 -4.71
C ASP A 207 6.59 11.25 -5.18
N ALA A 208 6.47 10.86 -6.45
CA ALA A 208 7.32 9.81 -7.03
C ALA A 208 8.81 10.18 -7.05
N LYS A 209 9.14 11.45 -7.28
CA LYS A 209 10.52 11.95 -7.22
C LYS A 209 11.07 11.92 -5.79
N LYS A 210 10.25 12.32 -4.81
CA LYS A 210 10.66 12.29 -3.40
C LYS A 210 10.99 10.86 -2.96
N VAL A 211 10.15 9.89 -3.31
CA VAL A 211 10.41 8.47 -3.02
C VAL A 211 11.64 7.94 -3.77
N ALA A 212 11.90 8.42 -4.99
CA ALA A 212 13.08 8.01 -5.75
C ALA A 212 14.43 8.49 -5.16
N GLU A 213 14.41 9.45 -4.21
CA GLU A 213 15.58 9.89 -3.47
C GLU A 213 16.01 8.89 -2.39
N TRP A 214 15.09 7.98 -1.96
CA TRP A 214 15.37 6.96 -0.96
C TRP A 214 16.25 5.84 -1.53
N GLN A 215 17.10 5.28 -0.67
CA GLN A 215 17.94 4.14 -1.01
C GLN A 215 17.22 2.84 -0.62
N MET A 216 16.33 2.37 -1.48
CA MET A 216 15.49 1.21 -1.23
C MET A 216 16.13 -0.07 -1.75
N ASP A 217 16.39 -1.01 -0.85
CA ASP A 217 16.81 -2.37 -1.24
C ASP A 217 15.59 -3.25 -1.49
N ARG A 218 14.60 -3.21 -0.58
CA ARG A 218 13.39 -4.04 -0.56
C ARG A 218 12.13 -3.22 -0.75
N ILE A 219 11.11 -3.86 -1.35
CA ILE A 219 9.74 -3.32 -1.37
C ILE A 219 8.75 -4.38 -0.88
N ILE A 220 7.89 -4.02 0.07
CA ILE A 220 6.79 -4.84 0.57
C ILE A 220 5.47 -4.24 0.07
N PRO A 221 4.86 -4.79 -0.98
CA PRO A 221 3.54 -4.35 -1.45
C PRO A 221 2.42 -5.07 -0.71
N CYS A 222 1.22 -4.50 -0.66
CA CYS A 222 0.02 -5.24 -0.25
C CYS A 222 -0.33 -6.34 -1.25
N HIS A 223 -0.09 -6.12 -2.52
CA HIS A 223 -0.49 -7.01 -3.60
C HIS A 223 0.73 -7.63 -4.29
N GLY A 224 0.86 -8.96 -4.17
CA GLY A 224 1.98 -9.72 -4.74
C GLY A 224 3.08 -10.06 -3.73
N ASP A 225 4.15 -10.61 -4.24
CA ASP A 225 5.27 -11.10 -3.42
C ASP A 225 6.20 -9.95 -2.98
N VAL A 226 6.87 -10.12 -1.86
CA VAL A 226 7.92 -9.19 -1.41
C VAL A 226 9.05 -9.14 -2.45
N LEU A 227 9.43 -7.95 -2.85
CA LEU A 227 10.62 -7.72 -3.66
C LEU A 227 11.82 -7.59 -2.72
N GLU A 228 12.63 -8.64 -2.62
CA GLU A 228 13.70 -8.75 -1.64
C GLU A 228 14.92 -7.84 -1.93
N SER A 229 15.12 -7.48 -3.20
CA SER A 229 16.21 -6.63 -3.64
C SER A 229 15.84 -5.87 -4.92
N GLY A 230 16.60 -4.82 -5.26
CA GLY A 230 16.35 -4.04 -6.47
C GLY A 230 15.16 -3.09 -6.33
N GLY A 231 14.90 -2.59 -5.13
CA GLY A 231 13.78 -1.69 -4.85
C GLY A 231 13.86 -0.40 -5.66
N ASN A 232 15.04 0.22 -5.76
CA ASN A 232 15.21 1.45 -6.56
C ASN A 232 14.96 1.25 -8.04
N GLU A 233 15.43 0.12 -8.61
CA GLU A 233 15.21 -0.22 -10.02
C GLU A 233 13.73 -0.48 -10.29
N ALA A 234 13.05 -1.20 -9.40
CA ALA A 234 11.63 -1.47 -9.50
C ALA A 234 10.80 -0.19 -9.46
N TRP A 235 11.08 0.69 -8.48
CA TRP A 235 10.43 1.99 -8.37
C TRP A 235 10.67 2.84 -9.62
N SER A 236 11.93 2.98 -10.02
CA SER A 236 12.32 3.75 -11.22
C SER A 236 11.68 3.21 -12.49
N SER A 237 11.51 1.88 -12.59
CA SER A 237 10.82 1.26 -13.72
C SER A 237 9.35 1.64 -13.77
N VAL A 238 8.60 1.47 -12.67
CA VAL A 238 7.16 1.74 -12.65
C VAL A 238 6.84 3.22 -12.82
N TYR A 239 7.61 4.08 -12.16
CA TYR A 239 7.40 5.53 -12.14
C TYR A 239 8.20 6.31 -13.19
N GLU A 240 8.86 5.63 -14.13
CA GLU A 240 9.74 6.24 -15.16
C GLU A 240 9.12 7.46 -15.84
N TRP A 241 7.84 7.37 -16.21
CA TRP A 241 7.17 8.45 -16.93
C TRP A 241 6.95 9.71 -16.07
N PHE A 242 6.82 9.55 -14.75
CA PHE A 242 6.81 10.67 -13.82
C PHE A 242 8.20 11.22 -13.58
N LEU A 243 9.18 10.35 -13.36
CA LEU A 243 10.55 10.74 -13.05
C LEU A 243 11.21 11.50 -14.22
N LYS A 244 11.14 10.94 -15.41
CA LYS A 244 11.73 11.55 -16.64
C LYS A 244 10.86 12.62 -17.27
N GLY A 245 9.56 12.65 -16.99
CA GLY A 245 8.61 13.57 -17.64
C GLY A 245 8.41 13.28 -19.12
N THR A 246 8.70 12.06 -19.57
CA THR A 246 8.74 11.67 -20.98
C THR A 246 7.40 11.21 -21.56
N ALA A 247 6.40 10.98 -20.71
CA ALA A 247 5.09 10.59 -21.19
C ALA A 247 4.41 11.77 -21.89
N LYS A 248 4.24 11.66 -23.20
CA LYS A 248 3.45 12.63 -23.97
C LYS A 248 2.00 12.61 -23.50
N PRO A 249 1.31 13.78 -23.46
CA PRO A 249 -0.13 13.82 -23.22
C PRO A 249 -0.81 12.98 -24.31
N SER A 250 -1.21 11.76 -23.98
CA SER A 250 -1.92 10.90 -24.94
C SER A 250 -3.42 11.17 -24.86
N VAL A 251 -4.16 10.82 -25.90
CA VAL A 251 -5.62 10.82 -25.91
C VAL A 251 -6.13 10.00 -24.71
N MET A 252 -5.47 8.89 -24.38
CA MET A 252 -5.76 8.07 -23.22
C MET A 252 -5.76 8.88 -21.91
N LYS A 253 -4.76 9.73 -21.69
CA LYS A 253 -4.68 10.61 -20.50
C LYS A 253 -5.86 11.57 -20.41
N ARG A 254 -6.28 12.15 -21.56
CA ARG A 254 -7.44 13.08 -21.61
C ARG A 254 -8.74 12.36 -21.28
N LEU A 255 -8.89 11.10 -21.69
CA LEU A 255 -10.08 10.30 -21.44
C LEU A 255 -10.14 9.74 -20.02
N THR A 256 -9.02 9.21 -19.50
CA THR A 256 -9.00 8.53 -18.19
C THR A 256 -9.04 9.51 -17.01
N ASN A 257 -8.39 10.66 -17.08
CA ASN A 257 -8.27 11.58 -15.95
C ASN A 257 -9.61 12.08 -15.39
N PRO A 258 -10.60 12.51 -16.18
CA PRO A 258 -11.92 12.87 -15.67
C PRO A 258 -12.61 11.70 -14.97
N ILE A 259 -12.51 10.49 -15.55
CA ILE A 259 -13.10 9.26 -14.99
C ILE A 259 -12.46 8.95 -13.63
N MET A 260 -11.14 9.04 -13.51
CA MET A 260 -10.43 8.77 -12.25
C MET A 260 -10.74 9.81 -11.16
N LYS A 261 -10.97 11.08 -11.54
CA LYS A 261 -11.46 12.11 -10.60
C LYS A 261 -12.85 11.79 -10.05
N VAL A 262 -13.73 11.27 -10.89
CA VAL A 262 -15.07 10.81 -10.47
C VAL A 262 -14.92 9.56 -9.59
N ALA A 263 -14.13 8.57 -10.01
CA ALA A 263 -13.87 7.36 -9.24
C ALA A 263 -13.32 7.68 -7.84
N ARG A 264 -12.38 8.62 -7.68
CA ARG A 264 -11.91 9.07 -6.37
C ARG A 264 -13.05 9.57 -5.49
N ARG A 265 -14.00 10.33 -6.04
CA ARG A 265 -15.16 10.81 -5.25
C ARG A 265 -15.96 9.64 -4.68
N VAL A 266 -16.12 8.56 -5.46
CA VAL A 266 -16.78 7.33 -4.99
C VAL A 266 -15.99 6.65 -3.88
N PHE A 267 -14.65 6.67 -3.95
CA PHE A 267 -13.81 6.17 -2.85
C PHE A 267 -13.95 7.00 -1.56
N LEU A 268 -14.25 8.29 -1.69
CA LEU A 268 -14.43 9.21 -0.55
C LEU A 268 -15.84 9.15 0.06
N MET A 269 -16.83 8.65 -0.68
CA MET A 269 -18.21 8.39 -0.18
C MET A 269 -18.25 7.05 0.58
#